data_bd1d83d334a592c606e5cb451a373861
#
_entry.id   bd1d83d334a592c606e5cb451a373861
#
_cell.length_a   1.000
_cell.length_b   1.000
_cell.length_c   1.000
_cell.angle_alpha   90.00
_cell.angle_beta   90.00
_cell.angle_gamma   90.00
#
_symmetry.space_group_name_H-M   'P 1'
#
loop_
_entity.id
_entity.type
_entity.pdbx_description
1 polymer ?
#
loop_
_entity_poly.entity_id
_entity_poly.type
_entity_poly.pdbx_seq_one_letter_code
_entity_poly.pdbx_strand_id
1 'polypeptide(L)'
;MGTVSEILQQKQGRPLRCTQPDATVLAATQQMNEHGIGALLVMDQGRLVGIFTERDVLRRVVAAELAPATVRVADVMTTAIACCTPDTPIDNARSIFSQHRIRHLPVVNAQGDAQGLISIGDLNAYDANHQEVTIHYLHEYLHGRV
;
A
#
# COMPACT_ATOMS: atom_id res chain seq x y z
N MET A 1 2.13 21.03 9.89
CA MET A 1 1.99 19.56 9.87
C MET A 1 1.67 19.08 8.47
N GLY A 2 2.30 17.99 8.08
CA GLY A 2 2.15 17.46 6.74
C GLY A 2 0.84 16.71 6.50
N THR A 3 0.51 16.54 5.24
CA THR A 3 -0.63 15.77 4.79
C THR A 3 -0.15 14.64 3.86
N VAL A 4 -1.06 13.70 3.58
CA VAL A 4 -0.82 12.60 2.66
C VAL A 4 -0.38 13.11 1.28
N SER A 5 -0.87 14.29 0.86
CA SER A 5 -0.46 14.94 -0.38
C SER A 5 1.07 15.07 -0.50
N GLU A 6 1.77 15.36 0.59
CA GLU A 6 3.22 15.48 0.58
C GLU A 6 3.91 14.14 0.29
N ILE A 7 3.35 13.06 0.83
CA ILE A 7 3.87 11.71 0.55
C ILE A 7 3.68 11.38 -0.93
N LEU A 8 2.51 11.70 -1.49
CA LEU A 8 2.24 11.47 -2.91
C LEU A 8 3.18 12.26 -3.80
N GLN A 9 3.52 13.49 -3.41
CA GLN A 9 4.49 14.31 -4.15
C GLN A 9 5.88 13.67 -4.16
N GLN A 10 6.29 13.06 -3.07
CA GLN A 10 7.57 12.34 -3.01
C GLN A 10 7.58 11.11 -3.91
N LYS A 11 6.41 10.56 -4.20
CA LYS A 11 6.24 9.43 -5.11
C LYS A 11 5.95 9.86 -6.55
N GLN A 12 6.04 11.14 -6.84
CA GLN A 12 5.75 11.69 -8.17
C GLN A 12 6.64 11.00 -9.22
N GLY A 13 6.03 10.64 -10.35
CA GLY A 13 6.71 9.90 -11.40
C GLY A 13 6.63 8.38 -11.26
N ARG A 14 6.15 7.88 -10.13
CA ARG A 14 5.90 6.45 -9.97
C ARG A 14 4.46 6.16 -10.39
N PRO A 15 4.25 5.24 -11.36
CA PRO A 15 2.89 4.94 -11.80
C PRO A 15 2.09 4.25 -10.71
N LEU A 16 0.80 4.53 -10.67
CA LEU A 16 -0.14 3.81 -9.82
C LEU A 16 -0.30 2.40 -10.36
N ARG A 17 0.02 1.40 -9.53
CA ARG A 17 -0.02 0.00 -9.96
C ARG A 17 -1.38 -0.60 -9.65
N CYS A 18 -2.03 -1.12 -10.67
CA CYS A 18 -3.39 -1.66 -10.61
C CYS A 18 -3.47 -3.03 -11.27
N THR A 19 -4.49 -3.77 -10.88
CA THR A 19 -4.91 -5.00 -11.54
C THR A 19 -6.43 -4.95 -11.70
N GLN A 20 -6.99 -5.98 -12.30
CA GLN A 20 -8.43 -6.09 -12.54
C GLN A 20 -9.00 -7.30 -11.79
N PRO A 21 -10.31 -7.27 -11.48
CA PRO A 21 -10.92 -8.38 -10.72
C PRO A 21 -10.80 -9.75 -11.41
N ASP A 22 -10.82 -9.77 -12.73
CA ASP A 22 -10.74 -10.99 -13.52
C ASP A 22 -9.32 -11.48 -13.79
N ALA A 23 -8.30 -10.74 -13.39
CA ALA A 23 -6.92 -11.20 -13.46
C ALA A 23 -6.73 -12.40 -12.53
N THR A 24 -5.81 -13.30 -12.92
CA THR A 24 -5.45 -14.40 -12.02
C THR A 24 -4.57 -13.92 -10.90
N VAL A 25 -4.62 -14.61 -9.76
CA VAL A 25 -3.72 -14.35 -8.64
C VAL A 25 -2.27 -14.47 -9.09
N LEU A 26 -1.98 -15.47 -9.94
CA LEU A 26 -0.61 -15.65 -10.44
C LEU A 26 -0.14 -14.42 -11.21
N ALA A 27 -0.94 -13.91 -12.15
CA ALA A 27 -0.57 -12.72 -12.93
C ALA A 27 -0.36 -11.50 -12.03
N ALA A 28 -1.25 -11.28 -11.08
CA ALA A 28 -1.14 -10.15 -10.15
C ALA A 28 0.10 -10.29 -9.24
N THR A 29 0.37 -11.49 -8.76
CA THR A 29 1.54 -11.77 -7.92
C THR A 29 2.84 -11.56 -8.71
N GLN A 30 2.88 -12.01 -9.96
CA GLN A 30 4.03 -11.78 -10.84
C GLN A 30 4.26 -10.28 -11.08
N GLN A 31 3.19 -9.51 -11.25
CA GLN A 31 3.27 -8.07 -11.40
C GLN A 31 3.85 -7.40 -10.14
N MET A 32 3.40 -7.81 -8.96
CA MET A 32 3.96 -7.31 -7.70
C MET A 32 5.44 -7.64 -7.57
N ASN A 33 5.81 -8.85 -7.92
CA ASN A 33 7.20 -9.29 -7.83
C ASN A 33 8.10 -8.56 -8.84
N GLU A 34 7.61 -8.33 -10.05
CA GLU A 34 8.35 -7.62 -11.09
C GLU A 34 8.67 -6.18 -10.66
N HIS A 35 7.72 -5.52 -10.00
CA HIS A 35 7.88 -4.12 -9.60
C HIS A 35 8.36 -3.95 -8.16
N GLY A 36 8.59 -5.04 -7.42
CA GLY A 36 9.05 -4.98 -6.04
C GLY A 36 8.06 -4.29 -5.11
N ILE A 37 6.77 -4.50 -5.32
CA ILE A 37 5.70 -3.89 -4.53
C ILE A 37 4.87 -4.95 -3.83
N GLY A 38 4.22 -4.58 -2.73
CA GLY A 38 3.46 -5.50 -1.89
C GLY A 38 1.95 -5.39 -2.02
N ALA A 39 1.46 -4.54 -2.92
CA ALA A 39 0.02 -4.35 -3.11
C ALA A 39 -0.29 -3.78 -4.49
N LEU A 40 -1.49 -4.11 -4.97
CA LEU A 40 -2.07 -3.56 -6.19
C LEU A 40 -3.47 -3.05 -5.86
N LEU A 41 -3.85 -1.91 -6.42
CA LEU A 41 -5.24 -1.50 -6.43
C LEU A 41 -6.00 -2.37 -7.42
N VAL A 42 -7.20 -2.79 -7.06
CA VAL A 42 -8.06 -3.54 -7.97
C VAL A 42 -9.09 -2.57 -8.55
N MET A 43 -8.99 -2.35 -9.84
CA MET A 43 -9.83 -1.38 -10.56
C MET A 43 -10.76 -2.11 -11.50
N ASP A 44 -12.02 -1.71 -11.52
CA ASP A 44 -13.02 -2.23 -12.45
C ASP A 44 -13.71 -1.07 -13.13
N GLN A 45 -13.51 -0.95 -14.46
CA GLN A 45 -14.09 0.12 -15.26
C GLN A 45 -13.80 1.52 -14.68
N GLY A 46 -12.56 1.74 -14.25
CA GLY A 46 -12.11 3.00 -13.70
C GLY A 46 -12.46 3.24 -12.24
N ARG A 47 -13.09 2.28 -11.58
CA ARG A 47 -13.47 2.37 -10.18
C ARG A 47 -12.62 1.48 -9.29
N LEU A 48 -12.26 1.97 -8.12
CA LEU A 48 -11.56 1.20 -7.11
C LEU A 48 -12.56 0.24 -6.45
N VAL A 49 -12.34 -1.07 -6.63
CA VAL A 49 -13.24 -2.11 -6.08
C VAL A 49 -12.59 -2.97 -5.01
N GLY A 50 -11.26 -2.89 -4.87
CA GLY A 50 -10.56 -3.68 -3.87
C GLY A 50 -9.09 -3.34 -3.82
N ILE A 51 -8.39 -4.02 -2.92
CA ILE A 51 -6.94 -4.02 -2.85
C ILE A 51 -6.47 -5.45 -2.74
N PHE A 52 -5.40 -5.77 -3.46
CA PHE A 52 -4.81 -7.11 -3.45
C PHE A 52 -3.37 -7.00 -2.95
N THR A 53 -3.06 -7.71 -1.86
CA THR A 53 -1.79 -7.57 -1.14
C THR A 53 -1.07 -8.91 -1.01
N GLU A 54 0.21 -8.86 -0.66
CA GLU A 54 1.00 -10.06 -0.30
C GLU A 54 0.33 -10.85 0.82
N ARG A 55 -0.33 -10.17 1.74
CA ARG A 55 -1.05 -10.82 2.84
C ARG A 55 -2.22 -11.64 2.32
N ASP A 56 -2.93 -11.15 1.30
CA ASP A 56 -4.01 -11.89 0.65
C ASP A 56 -3.46 -13.16 -0.02
N VAL A 57 -2.32 -13.06 -0.69
CA VAL A 57 -1.65 -14.22 -1.29
C VAL A 57 -1.33 -15.26 -0.23
N LEU A 58 -0.71 -14.83 0.86
CA LEU A 58 -0.32 -15.75 1.93
C LEU A 58 -1.53 -16.42 2.59
N ARG A 59 -2.51 -15.61 2.99
CA ARG A 59 -3.63 -16.07 3.84
C ARG A 59 -4.76 -16.71 3.08
N ARG A 60 -5.05 -16.21 1.86
CA ARG A 60 -6.25 -16.61 1.12
C ARG A 60 -5.96 -17.50 -0.08
N VAL A 61 -4.70 -17.62 -0.46
CA VAL A 61 -4.28 -18.46 -1.59
C VAL A 61 -3.38 -19.58 -1.10
N VAL A 62 -2.21 -19.25 -0.56
CA VAL A 62 -1.23 -20.28 -0.15
C VAL A 62 -1.75 -21.08 1.04
N ALA A 63 -2.18 -20.43 2.12
CA ALA A 63 -2.69 -21.13 3.31
C ALA A 63 -4.00 -21.87 3.03
N ALA A 64 -4.77 -21.42 2.05
CA ALA A 64 -6.02 -22.10 1.63
C ALA A 64 -5.78 -23.20 0.58
N GLU A 65 -4.51 -23.43 0.20
CA GLU A 65 -4.10 -24.44 -0.77
C GLU A 65 -4.76 -24.28 -2.14
N LEU A 66 -4.97 -23.01 -2.55
CA LEU A 66 -5.54 -22.71 -3.86
C LEU A 66 -4.43 -22.57 -4.89
N ALA A 67 -4.75 -22.91 -6.15
CA ALA A 67 -3.81 -22.78 -7.28
C ALA A 67 -3.85 -21.34 -7.81
N PRO A 68 -2.77 -20.56 -7.72
CA PRO A 68 -2.80 -19.15 -8.10
C PRO A 68 -3.13 -18.92 -9.59
N ALA A 69 -2.83 -19.89 -10.45
CA ALA A 69 -3.12 -19.77 -11.89
C ALA A 69 -4.61 -19.89 -12.22
N THR A 70 -5.43 -20.42 -11.30
CA THR A 70 -6.86 -20.68 -11.55
C THR A 70 -7.80 -19.85 -10.67
N VAL A 71 -7.23 -19.08 -9.73
CA VAL A 71 -8.02 -18.23 -8.82
C VAL A 71 -7.97 -16.81 -9.33
N ARG A 72 -9.10 -16.13 -9.31
CA ARG A 72 -9.18 -14.72 -9.72
C ARG A 72 -8.91 -13.79 -8.53
N VAL A 73 -8.36 -12.63 -8.83
CA VAL A 73 -8.14 -11.58 -7.83
C VAL A 73 -9.44 -11.24 -7.10
N ALA A 74 -10.56 -11.18 -7.83
CA ALA A 74 -11.88 -10.87 -7.25
C ALA A 74 -12.26 -11.81 -6.10
N ASP A 75 -11.81 -13.06 -6.14
CA ASP A 75 -12.20 -14.07 -5.16
C ASP A 75 -11.44 -13.97 -3.85
N VAL A 76 -10.28 -13.29 -3.86
CA VAL A 76 -9.37 -13.25 -2.70
C VAL A 76 -8.94 -11.84 -2.31
N MET A 77 -9.28 -10.81 -3.08
CA MET A 77 -8.96 -9.43 -2.74
C MET A 77 -9.69 -8.96 -1.48
N THR A 78 -9.16 -7.91 -0.87
CA THR A 78 -9.82 -7.24 0.23
C THR A 78 -10.74 -6.15 -0.32
N THR A 79 -12.02 -6.18 0.07
CA THR A 79 -13.03 -5.23 -0.40
C THR A 79 -13.44 -4.22 0.67
N ALA A 80 -13.33 -4.57 1.95
CA ALA A 80 -13.57 -3.63 3.06
C ALA A 80 -12.32 -2.76 3.22
N ILE A 81 -12.20 -1.73 2.38
CA ILE A 81 -10.98 -0.94 2.25
C ILE A 81 -11.08 0.31 3.11
N ALA A 82 -10.08 0.50 3.98
CA ALA A 82 -9.84 1.80 4.59
C ALA A 82 -9.15 2.68 3.54
N CYS A 83 -9.58 3.93 3.41
CA CYS A 83 -9.01 4.90 2.47
C CYS A 83 -8.74 6.21 3.19
N CYS A 84 -7.91 7.03 2.58
CA CYS A 84 -7.72 8.42 3.01
C CYS A 84 -7.80 9.33 1.80
N THR A 85 -7.71 10.63 2.04
CA THR A 85 -7.68 11.63 0.97
C THR A 85 -6.32 12.34 0.97
N PRO A 86 -5.98 13.09 -0.09
CA PRO A 86 -4.72 13.86 -0.09
C PRO A 86 -4.63 14.86 1.06
N ASP A 87 -5.76 15.35 1.57
CA ASP A 87 -5.81 16.31 2.66
C ASP A 87 -5.69 15.68 4.05
N THR A 88 -5.70 14.35 4.13
CA THR A 88 -5.60 13.65 5.42
C THR A 88 -4.27 14.00 6.09
N PRO A 89 -4.29 14.48 7.34
CA PRO A 89 -3.05 14.72 8.07
C PRO A 89 -2.24 13.42 8.25
N ILE A 90 -0.93 13.53 8.23
CA ILE A 90 -0.03 12.38 8.36
C ILE A 90 -0.33 11.58 9.62
N ASP A 91 -0.58 12.25 10.75
CA ASP A 91 -0.88 11.56 12.00
C ASP A 91 -2.18 10.78 11.94
N ASN A 92 -3.17 11.28 11.21
CA ASN A 92 -4.43 10.56 11.01
C ASN A 92 -4.21 9.34 10.13
N ALA A 93 -3.42 9.46 9.07
CA ALA A 93 -3.06 8.31 8.23
C ALA A 93 -2.34 7.26 9.06
N ARG A 94 -1.41 7.66 9.91
CA ARG A 94 -0.69 6.78 10.84
C ARG A 94 -1.66 6.00 11.72
N SER A 95 -2.67 6.68 12.25
CA SER A 95 -3.70 6.04 13.08
C SER A 95 -4.51 5.02 12.29
N ILE A 96 -4.82 5.30 11.02
CA ILE A 96 -5.55 4.37 10.17
C ILE A 96 -4.74 3.08 9.97
N PHE A 97 -3.45 3.20 9.65
CA PHE A 97 -2.57 2.03 9.53
C PHE A 97 -2.59 1.18 10.80
N SER A 98 -2.47 1.84 11.95
CA SER A 98 -2.40 1.17 13.25
C SER A 98 -3.73 0.52 13.62
N GLN A 99 -4.84 1.24 13.52
CA GLN A 99 -6.16 0.76 13.92
C GLN A 99 -6.63 -0.40 13.05
N HIS A 100 -6.38 -0.34 11.75
CA HIS A 100 -6.80 -1.37 10.82
C HIS A 100 -5.75 -2.46 10.60
N ARG A 101 -4.56 -2.31 11.19
CA ARG A 101 -3.45 -3.26 11.06
C ARG A 101 -3.11 -3.55 9.60
N ILE A 102 -3.09 -2.50 8.80
CA ILE A 102 -2.80 -2.58 7.37
C ILE A 102 -1.43 -1.97 7.09
N ARG A 103 -0.85 -2.31 5.95
CA ARG A 103 0.43 -1.78 5.49
C ARG A 103 0.32 -0.91 4.25
N HIS A 104 -0.85 -0.88 3.64
CA HIS A 104 -1.13 -0.12 2.42
C HIS A 104 -2.45 0.60 2.57
N LEU A 105 -2.49 1.85 2.14
CA LEU A 105 -3.65 2.71 2.31
C LEU A 105 -3.92 3.44 0.99
N PRO A 106 -5.03 3.12 0.30
CA PRO A 106 -5.42 3.85 -0.89
C PRO A 106 -5.77 5.30 -0.57
N VAL A 107 -5.38 6.19 -1.48
CA VAL A 107 -5.69 7.61 -1.42
C VAL A 107 -6.71 7.90 -2.50
N VAL A 108 -7.86 8.44 -2.12
CA VAL A 108 -8.96 8.72 -3.04
C VAL A 108 -9.35 10.19 -2.95
N ASN A 109 -9.97 10.70 -4.02
CA ASN A 109 -10.52 12.05 -4.00
C ASN A 109 -11.96 12.05 -3.46
N ALA A 110 -12.62 13.22 -3.47
CA ALA A 110 -13.98 13.36 -2.96
C ALA A 110 -15.01 12.51 -3.74
N GLN A 111 -14.69 12.16 -4.99
CA GLN A 111 -15.55 11.32 -5.83
C GLN A 111 -15.26 9.82 -5.66
N GLY A 112 -14.28 9.48 -4.83
CA GLY A 112 -13.89 8.09 -4.63
C GLY A 112 -12.91 7.55 -5.66
N ASP A 113 -12.36 8.41 -6.53
CA ASP A 113 -11.39 8.00 -7.53
C ASP A 113 -10.01 7.82 -6.90
N ALA A 114 -9.31 6.77 -7.32
CA ALA A 114 -7.97 6.48 -6.81
C ALA A 114 -6.98 7.56 -7.25
N GLN A 115 -6.28 8.14 -6.28
CA GLN A 115 -5.24 9.15 -6.49
C GLN A 115 -3.85 8.59 -6.25
N GLY A 116 -3.76 7.55 -5.46
CA GLY A 116 -2.48 6.95 -5.12
C GLY A 116 -2.64 5.81 -4.14
N LEU A 117 -1.51 5.27 -3.76
CA LEU A 117 -1.41 4.21 -2.75
C LEU A 117 -0.18 4.53 -1.90
N ILE A 118 -0.37 4.68 -0.60
CA ILE A 118 0.74 4.87 0.32
C ILE A 118 0.95 3.63 1.17
N SER A 119 2.19 3.36 1.52
CA SER A 119 2.58 2.23 2.35
C SER A 119 3.12 2.70 3.69
N ILE A 120 3.25 1.78 4.64
CA ILE A 120 3.96 2.05 5.88
C ILE A 120 5.40 2.49 5.57
N GLY A 121 6.03 1.90 4.55
CA GLY A 121 7.37 2.31 4.13
C GLY A 121 7.41 3.77 3.66
N ASP A 122 6.39 4.21 2.93
CA ASP A 122 6.29 5.61 2.50
C ASP A 122 6.16 6.55 3.70
N LEU A 123 5.37 6.16 4.68
CA LEU A 123 5.19 6.93 5.92
C LEU A 123 6.50 7.02 6.71
N ASN A 124 7.21 5.90 6.82
CA ASN A 124 8.50 5.87 7.50
C ASN A 124 9.54 6.72 6.76
N ALA A 125 9.53 6.70 5.43
CA ALA A 125 10.43 7.54 4.64
C ALA A 125 10.13 9.02 4.84
N TYR A 126 8.85 9.39 4.92
CA TYR A 126 8.45 10.76 5.23
C TYR A 126 8.98 11.18 6.61
N ASP A 127 8.80 10.33 7.61
CA ASP A 127 9.30 10.60 8.97
C ASP A 127 10.83 10.74 8.98
N ALA A 128 11.53 9.89 8.25
CA ALA A 128 12.98 9.94 8.14
C ALA A 128 13.45 11.29 7.56
N ASN A 129 12.79 11.78 6.52
CA ASN A 129 13.13 13.06 5.90
C ASN A 129 12.90 14.24 6.84
N HIS A 130 11.94 14.13 7.74
CA HIS A 130 11.59 15.21 8.68
C HIS A 130 12.28 15.06 10.03
N GLN A 131 12.89 13.92 10.32
CA GLN A 131 13.59 13.61 11.57
C GLN A 131 15.00 13.08 11.31
N GLU A 132 15.61 13.56 10.25
CA GLU A 132 16.92 13.08 9.79
C GLU A 132 17.97 13.07 10.89
N VAL A 133 18.07 14.15 11.67
CA VAL A 133 19.04 14.25 12.75
C VAL A 133 18.79 13.17 13.81
N THR A 134 17.54 12.96 14.19
CA THR A 134 17.17 11.96 15.20
C THR A 134 17.49 10.55 14.72
N ILE A 135 17.17 10.25 13.48
CA ILE A 135 17.41 8.92 12.90
C ILE A 135 18.90 8.65 12.76
N HIS A 136 19.67 9.63 12.30
CA HIS A 136 21.11 9.53 12.21
C HIS A 136 21.72 9.22 13.59
N TYR A 137 21.28 9.94 14.61
CA TYR A 137 21.76 9.73 15.97
C TYR A 137 21.44 8.33 16.49
N LEU A 138 20.24 7.84 16.25
CA LEU A 138 19.85 6.48 16.64
C LEU A 138 20.66 5.43 15.88
N HIS A 139 20.92 5.66 14.62
CA HIS A 139 21.73 4.77 13.80
C HIS A 139 23.15 4.65 14.38
N GLU A 140 23.78 5.78 14.70
CA GLU A 140 25.10 5.78 15.32
C GLU A 140 25.08 5.07 16.68
N TYR A 141 24.05 5.32 17.48
CA TYR A 141 23.92 4.69 18.78
C TYR A 141 23.83 3.16 18.67
N LEU A 142 23.03 2.67 17.75
CA LEU A 142 22.83 1.23 17.57
C LEU A 142 24.01 0.54 16.93
N HIS A 143 24.65 1.15 15.94
CA HIS A 143 25.74 0.55 15.16
C HIS A 143 27.11 0.91 15.68
N GLY A 144 27.28 2.03 16.31
CA GLY A 144 28.55 2.43 16.93
C GLY A 144 28.91 1.61 18.16
N ARG A 145 27.99 0.83 18.68
CA ARG A 145 28.21 -0.04 19.84
C ARG A 145 28.68 -1.43 19.46
N VAL A 146 28.59 -1.74 18.22
CA VAL A 146 29.02 -3.03 17.71
C VAL A 146 30.44 -2.92 17.20
#